data_160ca80c0b8220f63e2295b971078d7f
#
_entry.id   160ca80c0b8220f63e2295b971078d7f
#
_cell.length_a   1.000
_cell.length_b   1.000
_cell.length_c   1.000
_cell.angle_alpha   90.00
_cell.angle_beta   90.00
_cell.angle_gamma   90.00
#
_symmetry.space_group_name_H-M   'P 1'
#
loop_
_entity.id
_entity.type
_entity.pdbx_description
1 polymer ?
#
loop_
_entity_poly.entity_id
_entity_poly.type
_entity_poly.pdbx_seq_one_letter_code
_entity_poly.pdbx_strand_id
1 'polypeptide(L)'
;ENYRSTPEIIEAANKLIERNSRRHDKTLVSKVPSGLKPSIVQAQDEVDEARRVTADVEGLLRERYAPQNEMAILVRTGEQTRVFETELRHRNIPYELIGSRSFFDRREVKDVLSFLRLLVDQTDDLALSRIANVPPRGLSYNAVEKARKKATESGESLWSTLLDLSRTGQLSSAASAG
;
A
#
# COMPACT_ATOMS: atom_id res chain seq x y z
N GLU A 1 8.78 -10.32 -34.10
CA GLU A 1 8.33 -8.93 -34.23
C GLU A 1 7.71 -8.44 -32.93
N ASN A 2 7.94 -7.18 -32.57
CA ASN A 2 7.39 -6.53 -31.39
C ASN A 2 6.65 -5.26 -31.80
N TYR A 3 5.39 -5.16 -31.38
CA TYR A 3 4.47 -4.06 -31.73
C TYR A 3 4.18 -3.12 -30.55
N ARG A 4 4.89 -3.31 -29.41
CA ARG A 4 4.66 -2.57 -28.16
C ARG A 4 5.72 -1.51 -27.92
N SER A 5 6.99 -1.88 -28.06
CA SER A 5 8.13 -1.07 -27.61
C SER A 5 8.90 -0.49 -28.78
N THR A 6 9.47 0.70 -28.57
CA THR A 6 10.33 1.35 -29.56
C THR A 6 11.62 0.57 -29.84
N PRO A 7 12.31 0.81 -30.97
CA PRO A 7 13.57 0.15 -31.30
C PRO A 7 14.63 0.28 -30.20
N GLU A 8 14.74 1.44 -29.56
CA GLU A 8 15.72 1.74 -28.52
C GLU A 8 15.51 0.87 -27.27
N ILE A 9 14.27 0.65 -26.88
CA ILE A 9 13.93 -0.25 -25.76
C ILE A 9 14.24 -1.71 -26.14
N ILE A 10 13.89 -2.12 -27.36
CA ILE A 10 14.14 -3.50 -27.84
C ILE A 10 15.64 -3.75 -27.99
N GLU A 11 16.42 -2.77 -28.44
CA GLU A 11 17.88 -2.90 -28.50
C GLU A 11 18.50 -3.10 -27.13
N ALA A 12 18.08 -2.30 -26.14
CA ALA A 12 18.54 -2.44 -24.76
C ALA A 12 18.17 -3.82 -24.17
N ALA A 13 16.95 -4.30 -24.42
CA ALA A 13 16.49 -5.61 -23.98
C ALA A 13 17.27 -6.76 -24.66
N ASN A 14 17.52 -6.69 -25.97
CA ASN A 14 18.31 -7.69 -26.69
C ASN A 14 19.74 -7.75 -26.14
N LYS A 15 20.41 -6.61 -25.93
CA LYS A 15 21.76 -6.54 -25.33
C LYS A 15 21.82 -7.14 -23.93
N LEU A 16 20.77 -6.93 -23.13
CA LEU A 16 20.70 -7.49 -21.78
C LEU A 16 20.57 -9.02 -21.82
N ILE A 17 19.66 -9.53 -22.65
CA ILE A 17 19.39 -10.97 -22.72
C ILE A 17 20.55 -11.75 -23.39
N GLU A 18 21.35 -11.13 -24.25
CA GLU A 18 22.52 -11.73 -24.88
C GLU A 18 23.56 -12.23 -23.87
N ARG A 19 23.58 -11.66 -22.68
CA ARG A 19 24.48 -12.08 -21.59
C ARG A 19 24.06 -13.38 -20.90
N ASN A 20 22.85 -13.87 -21.16
CA ASN A 20 22.37 -15.12 -20.58
C ASN A 20 22.87 -16.32 -21.36
N SER A 21 23.53 -17.27 -20.68
CA SER A 21 24.06 -18.50 -21.29
C SER A 21 22.98 -19.52 -21.65
N ARG A 22 21.83 -19.50 -21.00
CA ARG A 22 20.69 -20.39 -21.25
C ARG A 22 19.55 -19.59 -21.89
N ARG A 23 19.62 -19.38 -23.19
CA ARG A 23 18.57 -18.68 -23.94
C ARG A 23 18.28 -19.38 -25.27
N HIS A 24 17.11 -19.12 -25.83
CA HIS A 24 16.84 -19.39 -27.23
C HIS A 24 17.40 -18.25 -28.09
N ASP A 25 18.11 -18.58 -29.17
CA ASP A 25 18.61 -17.59 -30.11
C ASP A 25 17.46 -16.92 -30.87
N LYS A 26 16.95 -15.86 -30.27
CA LYS A 26 15.86 -15.07 -30.80
C LYS A 26 16.16 -13.59 -30.59
N THR A 27 16.15 -12.84 -31.67
CA THR A 27 16.29 -11.39 -31.65
C THR A 27 14.93 -10.74 -31.88
N LEU A 28 14.52 -9.87 -30.97
CA LEU A 28 13.30 -9.09 -31.12
C LEU A 28 13.56 -7.91 -32.05
N VAL A 29 12.59 -7.65 -32.94
CA VAL A 29 12.63 -6.49 -33.87
C VAL A 29 11.37 -5.68 -33.64
N SER A 30 11.53 -4.38 -33.40
CA SER A 30 10.41 -3.45 -33.21
C SER A 30 9.73 -3.15 -34.54
N LYS A 31 8.41 -2.96 -34.49
CA LYS A 31 7.56 -2.42 -35.56
C LYS A 31 6.98 -1.05 -35.19
N VAL A 32 7.37 -0.51 -34.04
CA VAL A 32 6.96 0.82 -33.56
C VAL A 32 7.98 1.86 -34.06
N PRO A 33 7.58 3.11 -34.36
CA PRO A 33 8.51 4.18 -34.68
C PRO A 33 9.57 4.42 -33.59
N SER A 34 10.72 4.97 -33.99
CA SER A 34 11.79 5.37 -33.06
C SER A 34 11.29 6.35 -32.00
N GLY A 35 11.77 6.22 -30.77
CA GLY A 35 11.39 7.01 -29.62
C GLY A 35 12.59 7.48 -28.79
N LEU A 36 12.35 7.78 -27.53
CA LEU A 36 13.40 8.18 -26.60
C LEU A 36 14.25 6.96 -26.19
N LYS A 37 15.54 7.19 -26.00
CA LYS A 37 16.43 6.15 -25.46
C LYS A 37 16.16 5.93 -23.98
N PRO A 38 16.21 4.69 -23.51
CA PRO A 38 16.21 4.43 -22.07
C PRO A 38 17.41 5.10 -21.39
N SER A 39 17.17 5.70 -20.23
CA SER A 39 18.22 6.27 -19.38
C SER A 39 18.43 5.37 -18.15
N ILE A 40 19.66 5.35 -17.64
CA ILE A 40 20.02 4.71 -16.39
C ILE A 40 20.36 5.81 -15.40
N VAL A 41 19.64 5.84 -14.29
CA VAL A 41 19.84 6.81 -13.22
C VAL A 41 20.32 6.05 -11.98
N GLN A 42 21.44 6.50 -11.40
CA GLN A 42 21.91 5.98 -10.13
C GLN A 42 21.43 6.91 -9.01
N ALA A 43 20.72 6.36 -8.05
CA ALA A 43 20.30 7.04 -6.83
C ALA A 43 21.26 6.70 -5.67
N GLN A 44 21.22 7.50 -4.59
CA GLN A 44 22.04 7.28 -3.39
C GLN A 44 21.48 6.14 -2.53
N ASP A 45 20.15 6.07 -2.44
CA ASP A 45 19.39 5.06 -1.72
C ASP A 45 17.97 4.93 -2.33
N GLU A 46 17.17 4.04 -1.75
CA GLU A 46 15.81 3.78 -2.21
C GLU A 46 14.86 4.98 -2.04
N VAL A 47 15.13 5.86 -1.09
CA VAL A 47 14.33 7.07 -0.86
C VAL A 47 14.67 8.13 -1.91
N ASP A 48 15.95 8.32 -2.23
CA ASP A 48 16.39 9.20 -3.31
C ASP A 48 15.88 8.71 -4.67
N GLU A 49 15.89 7.38 -4.89
CA GLU A 49 15.31 6.77 -6.10
C GLU A 49 13.82 7.11 -6.23
N ALA A 50 13.03 6.84 -5.19
CA ALA A 50 11.60 7.11 -5.21
C ALA A 50 11.30 8.60 -5.40
N ARG A 51 12.07 9.48 -4.75
CA ARG A 51 11.92 10.94 -4.88
C ARG A 51 12.20 11.43 -6.31
N ARG A 52 13.24 10.92 -6.95
CA ARG A 52 13.60 11.28 -8.35
C ARG A 52 12.53 10.80 -9.31
N VAL A 53 12.18 9.50 -9.25
CA VAL A 53 11.17 8.91 -10.14
C VAL A 53 9.81 9.61 -10.01
N THR A 54 9.38 9.89 -8.78
CA THR A 54 8.10 10.60 -8.57
C THR A 54 8.15 12.06 -8.99
N ALA A 55 9.32 12.71 -8.91
CA ALA A 55 9.51 14.05 -9.47
C ALA A 55 9.42 14.05 -10.99
N ASP A 56 10.00 13.04 -11.67
CA ASP A 56 9.88 12.87 -13.11
C ASP A 56 8.40 12.65 -13.52
N VAL A 57 7.68 11.77 -12.80
CA VAL A 57 6.23 11.57 -13.02
C VAL A 57 5.46 12.88 -12.88
N GLU A 58 5.72 13.66 -11.83
CA GLU A 58 5.09 14.96 -11.60
C GLU A 58 5.39 15.95 -12.75
N GLY A 59 6.64 15.96 -13.24
CA GLY A 59 7.06 16.75 -14.40
C GLY A 59 6.27 16.38 -15.67
N LEU A 60 6.20 15.09 -15.98
CA LEU A 60 5.47 14.58 -17.14
C LEU A 60 3.96 14.90 -17.09
N LEU A 61 3.36 14.82 -15.89
CA LEU A 61 1.96 15.21 -15.69
C LEU A 61 1.74 16.70 -15.90
N ARG A 62 2.62 17.54 -15.34
CA ARG A 62 2.56 19.00 -15.49
C ARG A 62 2.71 19.44 -16.94
N GLU A 63 3.62 18.81 -17.68
CA GLU A 63 3.87 19.08 -19.10
C GLU A 63 2.80 18.44 -20.02
N ARG A 64 1.89 17.66 -19.47
CA ARG A 64 0.86 16.90 -20.20
C ARG A 64 1.43 15.98 -21.28
N TYR A 65 2.63 15.46 -21.02
CA TYR A 65 3.32 14.57 -21.95
C TYR A 65 2.60 13.22 -22.10
N ALA A 66 2.13 12.65 -20.99
CA ALA A 66 1.30 11.45 -20.97
C ALA A 66 0.26 11.55 -19.86
N PRO A 67 -0.93 10.95 -20.03
CA PRO A 67 -1.90 10.84 -18.96
C PRO A 67 -1.41 9.84 -17.89
N GLN A 68 -1.86 10.03 -16.66
CA GLN A 68 -1.40 9.24 -15.51
C GLN A 68 -1.59 7.72 -15.68
N ASN A 69 -2.70 7.30 -16.27
CA ASN A 69 -3.02 5.90 -16.53
C ASN A 69 -2.14 5.24 -17.62
N GLU A 70 -1.29 5.99 -18.28
CA GLU A 70 -0.29 5.48 -19.24
C GLU A 70 1.12 5.43 -18.66
N MET A 71 1.29 5.79 -17.39
CA MET A 71 2.57 5.71 -16.69
C MET A 71 2.60 4.50 -15.76
N ALA A 72 3.74 3.83 -15.66
CA ALA A 72 3.92 2.71 -14.76
C ALA A 72 5.32 2.70 -14.12
N ILE A 73 5.38 2.42 -12.83
CA ILE A 73 6.62 2.15 -12.10
C ILE A 73 6.70 0.64 -11.88
N LEU A 74 7.73 0.01 -12.42
CA LEU A 74 7.93 -1.44 -12.32
C LEU A 74 8.99 -1.73 -11.26
N VAL A 75 8.65 -2.59 -10.30
CA VAL A 75 9.54 -3.00 -9.22
C VAL A 75 9.71 -4.51 -9.21
N ARG A 76 10.82 -5.00 -8.68
CA ARG A 76 11.11 -6.44 -8.63
C ARG A 76 10.36 -7.15 -7.51
N THR A 77 10.21 -6.51 -6.36
CA THR A 77 9.55 -7.07 -5.17
C THR A 77 8.52 -6.10 -4.62
N GLY A 78 7.48 -6.64 -3.96
CA GLY A 78 6.45 -5.81 -3.33
C GLY A 78 6.95 -4.94 -2.17
N GLU A 79 8.14 -5.21 -1.63
CA GLU A 79 8.72 -4.37 -0.57
C GLU A 79 9.22 -3.03 -1.10
N GLN A 80 9.72 -3.02 -2.34
CA GLN A 80 10.19 -1.81 -3.01
C GLN A 80 9.05 -0.80 -3.27
N THR A 81 7.79 -1.24 -3.33
CA THR A 81 6.66 -0.34 -3.57
C THR A 81 6.47 0.69 -2.45
N ARG A 82 6.87 0.35 -1.21
CA ARG A 82 6.62 1.18 -0.03
C ARG A 82 7.16 2.62 -0.16
N VAL A 83 8.41 2.76 -0.61
CA VAL A 83 9.04 4.08 -0.73
C VAL A 83 8.37 4.90 -1.84
N PHE A 84 7.98 4.27 -2.95
CA PHE A 84 7.23 4.92 -4.02
C PHE A 84 5.81 5.31 -3.58
N GLU A 85 5.10 4.43 -2.88
CA GLU A 85 3.78 4.75 -2.33
C GLU A 85 3.82 5.95 -1.38
N THR A 86 4.86 6.02 -0.54
CA THR A 86 5.06 7.14 0.39
C THR A 86 5.28 8.46 -0.37
N GLU A 87 6.17 8.48 -1.35
CA GLU A 87 6.47 9.68 -2.13
C GLU A 87 5.30 10.11 -3.02
N LEU A 88 4.58 9.17 -3.66
CA LEU A 88 3.40 9.47 -4.46
C LEU A 88 2.29 10.10 -3.61
N ARG A 89 2.05 9.56 -2.39
CA ARG A 89 1.08 10.13 -1.44
C ARG A 89 1.50 11.52 -0.97
N HIS A 90 2.77 11.73 -0.66
CA HIS A 90 3.31 13.02 -0.23
C HIS A 90 3.10 14.10 -1.32
N ARG A 91 3.19 13.72 -2.58
CA ARG A 91 2.96 14.61 -3.74
C ARG A 91 1.50 14.66 -4.20
N ASN A 92 0.58 13.95 -3.52
CA ASN A 92 -0.83 13.83 -3.91
C ASN A 92 -1.01 13.30 -5.35
N ILE A 93 -0.12 12.41 -5.81
CA ILE A 93 -0.25 11.72 -7.10
C ILE A 93 -1.02 10.43 -6.86
N PRO A 94 -2.25 10.28 -7.40
CA PRO A 94 -3.01 9.03 -7.30
C PRO A 94 -2.26 7.88 -8.00
N TYR A 95 -2.37 6.67 -7.46
CA TYR A 95 -1.76 5.48 -8.05
C TYR A 95 -2.60 4.24 -7.77
N GLU A 96 -2.42 3.23 -8.59
CA GLU A 96 -2.97 1.89 -8.39
C GLU A 96 -1.83 0.87 -8.26
N LEU A 97 -1.92 -0.02 -7.28
CA LEU A 97 -0.94 -1.06 -7.04
C LEU A 97 -1.41 -2.38 -7.64
N ILE A 98 -0.72 -2.82 -8.70
CA ILE A 98 -1.08 -4.04 -9.42
C ILE A 98 -0.21 -5.21 -8.94
N GLY A 99 -0.87 -6.32 -8.57
CA GLY A 99 -0.19 -7.59 -8.24
C GLY A 99 0.34 -7.72 -6.81
N SER A 100 0.19 -6.70 -5.97
CA SER A 100 0.47 -6.80 -4.53
C SER A 100 -0.54 -5.98 -3.72
N ARG A 101 -0.63 -6.28 -2.42
CA ARG A 101 -1.37 -5.40 -1.49
C ARG A 101 -0.47 -4.24 -1.10
N SER A 102 -1.02 -3.04 -1.06
CA SER A 102 -0.31 -1.88 -0.52
C SER A 102 0.26 -2.21 0.86
N PHE A 103 1.45 -1.70 1.16
CA PHE A 103 2.03 -1.80 2.50
C PHE A 103 1.03 -1.32 3.56
N PHE A 104 0.32 -0.23 3.29
CA PHE A 104 -0.67 0.36 4.19
C PHE A 104 -1.97 -0.47 4.32
N ASP A 105 -2.19 -1.43 3.41
CA ASP A 105 -3.33 -2.36 3.45
C ASP A 105 -3.04 -3.64 4.23
N ARG A 106 -1.79 -3.86 4.63
CA ARG A 106 -1.41 -5.01 5.46
C ARG A 106 -2.15 -4.93 6.78
N ARG A 107 -2.58 -6.11 7.25
CA ARG A 107 -3.37 -6.23 8.49
C ARG A 107 -2.63 -5.62 9.68
N GLU A 108 -1.36 -5.92 9.82
CA GLU A 108 -0.50 -5.50 10.91
C GLU A 108 -0.35 -3.97 10.94
N VAL A 109 -0.20 -3.35 9.78
CA VAL A 109 -0.10 -1.89 9.65
C VAL A 109 -1.41 -1.22 10.05
N LYS A 110 -2.55 -1.76 9.57
CA LYS A 110 -3.88 -1.25 9.95
C LYS A 110 -4.16 -1.43 11.45
N ASP A 111 -3.69 -2.52 12.05
CA ASP A 111 -3.84 -2.76 13.49
C ASP A 111 -3.04 -1.72 14.29
N VAL A 112 -1.77 -1.48 13.95
CA VAL A 112 -0.94 -0.44 14.60
C VAL A 112 -1.55 0.96 14.44
N LEU A 113 -1.99 1.30 13.24
CA LEU A 113 -2.67 2.59 12.99
C LEU A 113 -3.95 2.74 13.83
N SER A 114 -4.69 1.66 14.04
CA SER A 114 -5.90 1.69 14.88
C SER A 114 -5.55 1.92 16.36
N PHE A 115 -4.46 1.32 16.87
CA PHE A 115 -3.97 1.67 18.21
C PHE A 115 -3.60 3.14 18.32
N LEU A 116 -2.86 3.69 17.35
CA LEU A 116 -2.47 5.10 17.37
C LEU A 116 -3.68 6.05 17.30
N ARG A 117 -4.70 5.70 16.51
CA ARG A 117 -5.95 6.47 16.45
C ARG A 117 -6.65 6.52 17.80
N LEU A 118 -6.77 5.40 18.49
CA LEU A 118 -7.40 5.35 19.83
C LEU A 118 -6.62 6.11 20.89
N LEU A 119 -5.30 6.27 20.76
CA LEU A 119 -4.54 7.13 21.65
C LEU A 119 -4.87 8.61 21.46
N VAL A 120 -5.27 9.01 20.25
CA VAL A 120 -5.65 10.38 19.91
C VAL A 120 -7.15 10.60 20.15
N ASP A 121 -7.98 9.63 19.75
CA ASP A 121 -9.44 9.72 19.86
C ASP A 121 -10.02 8.38 20.36
N GLN A 122 -10.41 8.34 21.62
CA GLN A 122 -11.03 7.16 22.24
C GLN A 122 -12.47 6.91 21.78
N THR A 123 -13.06 7.82 20.99
CA THR A 123 -14.40 7.67 20.42
C THR A 123 -14.38 7.05 19.02
N ASP A 124 -13.20 6.73 18.46
CA ASP A 124 -13.08 6.01 17.17
C ASP A 124 -13.49 4.54 17.31
N ASP A 125 -14.80 4.30 17.25
CA ASP A 125 -15.41 2.97 17.37
C ASP A 125 -14.94 1.99 16.27
N LEU A 126 -14.54 2.50 15.09
CA LEU A 126 -14.01 1.68 14.02
C LEU A 126 -12.59 1.16 14.36
N ALA A 127 -11.74 2.05 14.85
CA ALA A 127 -10.42 1.68 15.31
C ALA A 127 -10.49 0.70 16.47
N LEU A 128 -11.38 0.96 17.45
CA LEU A 128 -11.60 0.07 18.58
C LEU A 128 -12.12 -1.32 18.16
N SER A 129 -13.14 -1.38 17.33
CA SER A 129 -13.71 -2.64 16.83
C SER A 129 -12.64 -3.51 16.15
N ARG A 130 -11.69 -2.88 15.45
CA ARG A 130 -10.62 -3.57 14.77
C ARG A 130 -9.63 -4.24 15.74
N ILE A 131 -9.25 -3.56 16.82
CA ILE A 131 -8.19 -4.01 17.72
C ILE A 131 -8.69 -4.55 19.04
N ALA A 132 -9.98 -4.54 19.28
CA ALA A 132 -10.59 -4.98 20.55
C ALA A 132 -10.08 -6.37 21.01
N ASN A 133 -9.79 -7.26 20.06
CA ASN A 133 -9.24 -8.59 20.32
C ASN A 133 -7.87 -8.83 19.63
N VAL A 134 -7.08 -7.80 19.44
CA VAL A 134 -5.72 -7.83 18.89
C VAL A 134 -4.77 -7.14 19.87
N PRO A 135 -3.88 -7.87 20.60
CA PRO A 135 -3.80 -9.33 20.69
C PRO A 135 -5.05 -9.95 21.31
N PRO A 136 -5.22 -11.28 21.26
CA PRO A 136 -6.41 -11.93 21.84
C PRO A 136 -6.60 -11.58 23.31
N ARG A 137 -7.77 -10.98 23.65
CA ARG A 137 -8.14 -10.54 24.99
C ARG A 137 -9.38 -11.28 25.52
N GLY A 138 -9.77 -12.40 24.89
CA GLY A 138 -10.95 -13.17 25.30
C GLY A 138 -12.29 -12.50 24.97
N LEU A 139 -12.29 -11.41 24.21
CA LEU A 139 -13.50 -10.79 23.69
C LEU A 139 -14.04 -11.62 22.52
N SER A 140 -15.20 -12.24 22.69
CA SER A 140 -15.87 -12.92 21.60
C SER A 140 -16.46 -11.90 20.62
N TYR A 141 -16.62 -12.30 19.35
CA TYR A 141 -17.30 -11.47 18.34
C TYR A 141 -18.69 -11.03 18.84
N ASN A 142 -19.45 -11.95 19.44
CA ASN A 142 -20.79 -11.64 19.97
C ASN A 142 -20.75 -10.63 21.11
N ALA A 143 -19.71 -10.61 21.95
CA ALA A 143 -19.57 -9.65 23.03
C ALA A 143 -19.32 -8.24 22.47
N VAL A 144 -18.47 -8.10 21.46
CA VAL A 144 -18.20 -6.83 20.78
C VAL A 144 -19.45 -6.30 20.05
N GLU A 145 -20.17 -7.16 19.33
CA GLU A 145 -21.42 -6.79 18.67
C GLU A 145 -22.53 -6.39 19.65
N LYS A 146 -22.64 -7.06 20.79
CA LYS A 146 -23.57 -6.67 21.85
C LYS A 146 -23.23 -5.30 22.45
N ALA A 147 -21.94 -5.07 22.71
CA ALA A 147 -21.47 -3.78 23.18
C ALA A 147 -21.76 -2.67 22.16
N ARG A 148 -21.53 -2.92 20.87
CA ARG A 148 -21.78 -1.99 19.78
C ARG A 148 -23.26 -1.60 19.68
N LYS A 149 -24.18 -2.57 19.76
CA LYS A 149 -25.61 -2.28 19.78
C LYS A 149 -26.00 -1.40 20.97
N LYS A 150 -25.51 -1.75 22.17
CA LYS A 150 -25.77 -0.96 23.37
C LYS A 150 -25.21 0.46 23.25
N ALA A 151 -23.99 0.63 22.73
CA ALA A 151 -23.40 1.95 22.48
C ALA A 151 -24.26 2.79 21.53
N THR A 152 -24.76 2.19 20.45
CA THR A 152 -25.66 2.88 19.49
C THR A 152 -26.98 3.26 20.16
N GLU A 153 -27.55 2.43 20.99
CA GLU A 153 -28.84 2.69 21.68
C GLU A 153 -28.70 3.76 22.75
N SER A 154 -27.57 3.83 23.46
CA SER A 154 -27.31 4.81 24.52
C SER A 154 -26.69 6.12 24.00
N GLY A 155 -26.23 6.16 22.76
CA GLY A 155 -25.50 7.32 22.21
C GLY A 155 -24.08 7.48 22.78
N GLU A 156 -23.54 6.44 23.38
CA GLU A 156 -22.20 6.41 23.97
C GLU A 156 -21.16 5.81 22.99
N SER A 157 -19.87 6.02 23.29
CA SER A 157 -18.81 5.35 22.53
C SER A 157 -18.74 3.86 22.87
N LEU A 158 -18.26 3.06 21.92
CA LEU A 158 -18.00 1.62 22.16
C LEU A 158 -17.00 1.41 23.31
N TRP A 159 -16.04 2.33 23.46
CA TRP A 159 -15.05 2.31 24.54
C TRP A 159 -15.70 2.42 25.92
N SER A 160 -16.56 3.45 26.16
CA SER A 160 -17.26 3.62 27.42
C SER A 160 -18.19 2.44 27.74
N THR A 161 -18.90 1.96 26.73
CA THR A 161 -19.80 0.81 26.84
C THR A 161 -19.06 -0.48 27.21
N LEU A 162 -17.89 -0.76 26.61
CA LEU A 162 -17.07 -1.94 26.96
C LEU A 162 -16.54 -1.84 28.39
N LEU A 163 -16.10 -0.66 28.83
CA LEU A 163 -15.68 -0.44 30.21
C LEU A 163 -16.82 -0.71 31.21
N ASP A 164 -18.01 -0.26 30.93
CA ASP A 164 -19.18 -0.48 31.77
C ASP A 164 -19.60 -1.96 31.83
N LEU A 165 -19.56 -2.65 30.69
CA LEU A 165 -19.81 -4.10 30.63
C LEU A 165 -18.76 -4.91 31.39
N SER A 166 -17.50 -4.46 31.37
CA SER A 166 -16.43 -5.04 32.18
C SER A 166 -16.68 -4.85 33.67
N ARG A 167 -16.99 -3.62 34.10
CA ARG A 167 -17.26 -3.29 35.52
C ARG A 167 -18.49 -3.99 36.08
N THR A 168 -19.51 -4.20 35.27
CA THR A 168 -20.77 -4.86 35.65
C THR A 168 -20.69 -6.41 35.58
N GLY A 169 -19.53 -6.98 35.26
CA GLY A 169 -19.34 -8.43 35.17
C GLY A 169 -20.10 -9.09 34.01
N GLN A 170 -20.50 -8.34 33.01
CA GLN A 170 -21.23 -8.85 31.83
C GLN A 170 -20.29 -9.38 30.72
N LEU A 171 -19.00 -9.19 30.90
CA LEU A 171 -17.96 -9.80 30.07
C LEU A 171 -17.36 -11.02 30.81
N SER A 172 -16.76 -11.95 30.04
CA SER A 172 -16.01 -13.04 30.62
C SER A 172 -14.83 -12.57 31.47
N SER A 173 -14.40 -13.30 32.46
CA SER A 173 -13.25 -12.97 33.32
C SER A 173 -11.98 -12.68 32.50
N ALA A 174 -11.75 -13.45 31.44
CA ALA A 174 -10.63 -13.21 30.49
C ALA A 174 -10.75 -11.87 29.72
N ALA A 175 -11.96 -11.49 29.36
CA ALA A 175 -12.22 -10.23 28.64
C ALA A 175 -12.18 -9.00 29.57
N SER A 176 -12.40 -9.17 30.86
CA SER A 176 -12.35 -8.08 31.85
C SER A 176 -10.93 -7.78 32.34
N ALA A 177 -9.99 -8.71 32.13
CA ALA A 177 -8.58 -8.58 32.53
C ALA A 177 -7.66 -8.08 31.42
N GLY A 178 -8.11 -8.05 30.15
CA GLY A 178 -7.35 -7.64 28.97
C GLY A 178 -7.71 -6.26 28.50
#